data_f132c31d503d82cc07c80c8b98508fd1
#
_entry.id   f132c31d503d82cc07c80c8b98508fd1
#
_cell.length_a   1.000
_cell.length_b   1.000
_cell.length_c   1.000
_cell.angle_alpha   90.00
_cell.angle_beta   90.00
_cell.angle_gamma   90.00
#
_symmetry.space_group_name_H-M   'P 1'
#
loop_
_entity.id
_entity.type
_entity.pdbx_description
1 polymer ?
#
loop_
_entity_poly.entity_id
_entity_poly.type
_entity_poly.pdbx_seq_one_letter_code
_entity_poly.pdbx_strand_id
1 'polypeptide(L)'
;MRLAGILKIDRLSALNNPITIAGGGLAGLSLGIALQSRGVHVTIHEASTYPRHRVCGEFISGVSQETLGNLGIACCLEQATTLTSAHWSDCAGKLTEMRAPGRGISRWRLDNLLQGRFTKLGGTMITSSRVGQAQGVIWAAGRPRRPSSWLGLKCHARNLRLEADLEMFTAPGGYVGLSKIEDDKVNICGLFQKRRAVSARAGKLKGTGLLLGALRDCSLAALANRLECAELDESSFCGVAGFQTGLQGGPPFRIGDAASMIPPFTGNGMSMAFESAECALEPALRYARGRASWAEAGKAASAAQTSRFARRMTAANLLHGLITNAAGLKLVGALARGGFLPVQTLLHLVR
;
A
#
# COMPACT_ATOMS: atom_id res chain seq x y z
N MET A 1 -57.10 17.02 32.80
CA MET A 1 -55.82 17.73 32.77
C MET A 1 -54.81 16.97 31.90
N ARG A 2 -54.45 17.54 30.75
CA ARG A 2 -53.53 16.96 29.77
C ARG A 2 -52.12 17.32 30.16
N LEU A 3 -51.20 16.35 30.20
CA LEU A 3 -49.76 16.61 30.18
C LEU A 3 -49.21 15.89 28.95
N ALA A 4 -48.95 16.69 27.92
CA ALA A 4 -48.19 16.29 26.74
C ALA A 4 -46.73 16.24 27.12
N GLY A 5 -46.14 15.05 27.17
CA GLY A 5 -44.69 14.84 27.21
C GLY A 5 -44.12 15.07 25.83
N ILE A 6 -43.51 16.23 25.60
CA ILE A 6 -42.72 16.52 24.40
C ILE A 6 -41.43 15.74 24.55
N LEU A 7 -41.33 14.61 23.82
CA LEU A 7 -40.04 13.99 23.52
C LEU A 7 -39.17 15.02 22.76
N LYS A 8 -38.22 15.63 23.44
CA LYS A 8 -37.12 16.33 22.82
C LYS A 8 -36.32 15.28 22.02
N ILE A 9 -36.58 15.21 20.73
CA ILE A 9 -35.63 14.62 19.78
C ILE A 9 -34.38 15.51 19.88
N ASP A 10 -33.37 15.03 20.56
CA ASP A 10 -32.03 15.63 20.50
C ASP A 10 -31.65 15.70 19.03
N ARG A 11 -31.72 16.90 18.45
CA ARG A 11 -31.17 17.21 17.14
C ARG A 11 -29.70 16.76 17.22
N LEU A 12 -29.36 15.70 16.47
CA LEU A 12 -27.99 15.38 16.12
C LEU A 12 -27.32 16.70 15.78
N SER A 13 -26.40 17.17 16.64
CA SER A 13 -25.69 18.42 16.46
C SER A 13 -25.12 18.44 15.06
N ALA A 14 -25.54 19.40 14.26
CA ALA A 14 -25.09 19.55 12.89
C ALA A 14 -23.56 19.48 12.87
N LEU A 15 -23.00 18.58 12.05
CA LEU A 15 -21.54 18.46 11.88
C LEU A 15 -21.07 19.80 11.30
N ASN A 16 -20.26 20.54 12.08
CA ASN A 16 -19.96 21.92 11.78
C ASN A 16 -18.86 22.09 10.71
N ASN A 17 -18.02 21.05 10.50
CA ASN A 17 -16.84 21.14 9.63
C ASN A 17 -16.83 20.02 8.58
N PRO A 18 -17.04 20.33 7.29
CA PRO A 18 -16.90 19.35 6.21
C PRO A 18 -15.45 18.90 6.08
N ILE A 19 -15.25 17.66 5.64
CA ILE A 19 -13.93 17.10 5.39
C ILE A 19 -13.74 16.86 3.90
N THR A 20 -12.63 17.36 3.38
CA THR A 20 -12.14 17.05 2.04
C THR A 20 -10.92 16.14 2.15
N ILE A 21 -10.81 15.13 1.28
CA ILE A 21 -9.64 14.26 1.22
C ILE A 21 -8.95 14.43 -0.13
N ALA A 22 -7.68 14.79 -0.10
CA ALA A 22 -6.84 14.91 -1.29
C ALA A 22 -6.19 13.56 -1.60
N GLY A 23 -6.78 12.78 -2.51
CA GLY A 23 -6.29 11.48 -2.96
C GLY A 23 -7.22 10.32 -2.61
N GLY A 24 -7.73 9.64 -3.64
CA GLY A 24 -8.58 8.46 -3.58
C GLY A 24 -7.79 7.15 -3.66
N GLY A 25 -6.67 7.03 -2.93
CA GLY A 25 -5.99 5.75 -2.71
C GLY A 25 -6.57 4.99 -1.51
N LEU A 26 -5.94 3.88 -1.12
CA LEU A 26 -6.43 3.02 -0.03
C LEU A 26 -6.70 3.81 1.26
N ALA A 27 -5.76 4.64 1.70
CA ALA A 27 -5.92 5.42 2.92
C ALA A 27 -7.07 6.43 2.82
N GLY A 28 -7.14 7.19 1.71
CA GLY A 28 -8.18 8.21 1.53
C GLY A 28 -9.58 7.63 1.40
N LEU A 29 -9.74 6.57 0.59
CA LEU A 29 -11.02 5.88 0.45
C LEU A 29 -11.48 5.24 1.74
N SER A 30 -10.57 4.55 2.46
CA SER A 30 -10.92 3.89 3.73
C SER A 30 -11.32 4.88 4.81
N LEU A 31 -10.59 5.98 4.95
CA LEU A 31 -10.98 7.03 5.88
C LEU A 31 -12.31 7.70 5.47
N GLY A 32 -12.48 7.97 4.16
CA GLY A 32 -13.72 8.52 3.62
C GLY A 32 -14.94 7.63 3.91
N ILE A 33 -14.82 6.31 3.71
CA ILE A 33 -15.86 5.33 4.04
C ILE A 33 -16.16 5.37 5.54
N ALA A 34 -15.14 5.34 6.39
CA ALA A 34 -15.30 5.33 7.83
C ALA A 34 -15.94 6.61 8.39
N LEU A 35 -15.62 7.76 7.83
CA LEU A 35 -16.23 9.05 8.18
C LEU A 35 -17.67 9.16 7.68
N GLN A 36 -17.90 8.80 6.41
CA GLN A 36 -19.23 8.86 5.79
C GLN A 36 -20.22 7.93 6.51
N SER A 37 -19.78 6.73 6.91
CA SER A 37 -20.62 5.79 7.69
C SER A 37 -20.97 6.30 9.10
N ARG A 38 -20.26 7.34 9.58
CA ARG A 38 -20.50 8.01 10.88
C ARG A 38 -21.18 9.36 10.73
N GLY A 39 -21.76 9.62 9.56
CA GLY A 39 -22.54 10.82 9.26
C GLY A 39 -21.72 12.08 9.00
N VAL A 40 -20.40 11.96 8.74
CA VAL A 40 -19.56 13.09 8.31
C VAL A 40 -19.64 13.20 6.80
N HIS A 41 -20.02 14.37 6.28
CA HIS A 41 -20.00 14.62 4.85
C HIS A 41 -18.56 14.73 4.34
N VAL A 42 -18.19 13.87 3.38
CA VAL A 42 -16.83 13.78 2.85
C VAL A 42 -16.80 13.96 1.34
N THR A 43 -15.91 14.83 0.87
CA THR A 43 -15.56 14.95 -0.54
C THR A 43 -14.14 14.43 -0.77
N ILE A 44 -13.96 13.51 -1.76
CA ILE A 44 -12.64 13.02 -2.15
C ILE A 44 -12.28 13.53 -3.54
N HIS A 45 -11.13 14.18 -3.67
CA HIS A 45 -10.54 14.56 -4.96
C HIS A 45 -9.45 13.54 -5.33
N GLU A 46 -9.61 12.90 -6.48
CA GLU A 46 -8.62 11.97 -7.05
C GLU A 46 -8.12 12.48 -8.41
N ALA A 47 -6.80 12.51 -8.55
CA ALA A 47 -6.15 13.05 -9.76
C ALA A 47 -6.35 12.19 -11.02
N SER A 48 -6.81 10.97 -10.88
CA SER A 48 -7.05 10.02 -11.96
C SER A 48 -8.49 9.49 -11.91
N THR A 49 -8.79 8.54 -12.79
CA THR A 49 -10.06 7.80 -12.81
C THR A 49 -9.92 6.42 -12.20
N TYR A 50 -11.03 5.72 -12.02
CA TYR A 50 -11.10 4.30 -11.62
C TYR A 50 -11.73 3.47 -12.74
N PRO A 51 -11.41 2.17 -12.83
CA PRO A 51 -10.30 1.48 -12.16
C PRO A 51 -8.95 1.83 -12.80
N ARG A 52 -7.84 1.60 -12.09
CA ARG A 52 -6.50 1.79 -12.63
C ARG A 52 -5.45 0.89 -11.97
N HIS A 53 -4.42 0.53 -12.73
CA HIS A 53 -3.24 -0.16 -12.19
C HIS A 53 -2.31 0.80 -11.44
N ARG A 54 -1.63 0.27 -10.43
CA ARG A 54 -0.63 1.01 -9.63
C ARG A 54 0.56 0.09 -9.37
N VAL A 55 1.75 0.64 -9.25
CA VAL A 55 2.91 -0.13 -8.76
C VAL A 55 2.69 -0.47 -7.30
N CYS A 56 2.35 -1.73 -7.04
CA CYS A 56 2.01 -2.27 -5.74
C CYS A 56 2.24 -3.78 -5.74
N GLY A 57 2.67 -4.34 -4.61
CA GLY A 57 2.77 -5.80 -4.44
C GLY A 57 1.42 -6.53 -4.40
N GLU A 58 0.32 -5.79 -4.24
CA GLU A 58 -1.05 -6.32 -4.22
C GLU A 58 -1.25 -7.46 -3.20
N PHE A 59 -0.47 -7.40 -2.13
CA PHE A 59 -0.43 -8.31 -1.01
C PHE A 59 -0.74 -7.56 0.28
N ILE A 60 -1.72 -8.03 1.05
CA ILE A 60 -2.16 -7.45 2.33
C ILE A 60 -1.86 -8.44 3.43
N SER A 61 -1.02 -8.04 4.39
CA SER A 61 -0.71 -8.83 5.57
C SER A 61 -0.61 -7.96 6.82
N GLY A 62 -0.92 -8.53 7.99
CA GLY A 62 -0.72 -7.85 9.27
C GLY A 62 -1.77 -6.81 9.68
N VAL A 63 -2.75 -6.48 8.83
CA VAL A 63 -3.90 -5.67 9.23
C VAL A 63 -4.92 -6.52 9.99
N SER A 64 -5.42 -6.03 11.12
CA SER A 64 -6.40 -6.74 11.92
C SER A 64 -7.82 -6.69 11.32
N GLN A 65 -8.64 -7.70 11.61
CA GLN A 65 -10.07 -7.67 11.26
C GLN A 65 -10.80 -6.51 11.94
N GLU A 66 -10.38 -6.14 13.14
CA GLU A 66 -10.88 -4.98 13.88
C GLU A 66 -10.65 -3.69 13.09
N THR A 67 -9.42 -3.44 12.61
CA THR A 67 -9.10 -2.27 11.76
C THR A 67 -10.00 -2.24 10.51
N LEU A 68 -10.16 -3.37 9.82
CA LEU A 68 -11.03 -3.46 8.64
C LEU A 68 -12.50 -3.20 8.97
N GLY A 69 -12.97 -3.68 10.13
CA GLY A 69 -14.31 -3.43 10.66
C GLY A 69 -14.52 -1.97 11.05
N ASN A 70 -13.59 -1.37 11.78
CA ASN A 70 -13.62 0.04 12.21
C ASN A 70 -13.70 1.00 11.02
N LEU A 71 -13.01 0.65 9.93
CA LEU A 71 -13.04 1.39 8.67
C LEU A 71 -14.26 1.06 7.80
N GLY A 72 -14.99 -0.02 8.11
CA GLY A 72 -16.14 -0.47 7.34
C GLY A 72 -15.79 -1.01 5.95
N ILE A 73 -14.58 -1.55 5.75
CA ILE A 73 -14.07 -2.00 4.44
C ILE A 73 -13.88 -3.52 4.33
N ALA A 74 -14.21 -4.30 5.35
CA ALA A 74 -14.01 -5.75 5.36
C ALA A 74 -14.65 -6.44 4.14
N CYS A 75 -15.85 -6.04 3.75
CA CYS A 75 -16.56 -6.57 2.58
C CYS A 75 -15.84 -6.32 1.25
N CYS A 76 -15.00 -5.29 1.14
CA CYS A 76 -14.22 -5.03 -0.07
C CYS A 76 -13.06 -6.04 -0.25
N LEU A 77 -12.76 -6.86 0.77
CA LEU A 77 -11.71 -7.86 0.75
C LEU A 77 -12.24 -9.30 0.64
N GLU A 78 -13.56 -9.50 0.51
CA GLU A 78 -14.15 -10.83 0.40
C GLU A 78 -13.73 -11.56 -0.89
N GLN A 79 -13.48 -10.80 -1.96
CA GLN A 79 -13.01 -11.34 -3.24
C GLN A 79 -11.49 -11.53 -3.32
N ALA A 80 -10.75 -11.24 -2.25
CA ALA A 80 -9.31 -11.41 -2.23
C ALA A 80 -8.93 -12.89 -2.11
N THR A 81 -7.90 -13.29 -2.84
CA THR A 81 -7.31 -14.63 -2.75
C THR A 81 -6.64 -14.80 -1.39
N THR A 82 -6.95 -15.88 -0.68
CA THR A 82 -6.28 -16.22 0.57
C THR A 82 -4.87 -16.73 0.29
N LEU A 83 -3.89 -16.18 0.98
CA LEU A 83 -2.48 -16.55 0.87
C LEU A 83 -2.01 -17.11 2.22
N THR A 84 -1.21 -18.16 2.18
CA THR A 84 -0.76 -18.89 3.38
C THR A 84 0.76 -19.10 3.42
N SER A 85 1.39 -19.18 2.24
CA SER A 85 2.78 -19.58 2.07
C SER A 85 3.59 -18.56 1.30
N ALA A 86 4.87 -18.46 1.62
CA ALA A 86 5.82 -17.68 0.85
C ALA A 86 7.15 -18.40 0.68
N HIS A 87 7.78 -18.18 -0.47
CA HIS A 87 9.17 -18.56 -0.75
C HIS A 87 10.01 -17.30 -0.89
N TRP A 88 11.20 -17.35 -0.31
CA TRP A 88 12.21 -16.33 -0.55
C TRP A 88 13.43 -16.98 -1.23
N SER A 89 13.85 -16.37 -2.33
CA SER A 89 14.97 -16.83 -3.17
C SER A 89 15.94 -15.67 -3.43
N ASP A 90 17.19 -16.01 -3.72
CA ASP A 90 18.19 -15.09 -4.30
C ASP A 90 18.59 -15.58 -5.71
N CYS A 91 19.60 -14.95 -6.31
CA CYS A 91 20.12 -15.35 -7.61
C CYS A 91 20.80 -16.74 -7.60
N ALA A 92 21.11 -17.32 -6.44
CA ALA A 92 21.69 -18.65 -6.30
C ALA A 92 20.62 -19.75 -6.05
N GLY A 93 19.38 -19.37 -5.80
CA GLY A 93 18.27 -20.29 -5.58
C GLY A 93 17.44 -19.99 -4.34
N LYS A 94 16.67 -20.98 -3.90
CA LYS A 94 15.78 -20.85 -2.73
C LYS A 94 16.54 -20.69 -1.44
N LEU A 95 16.16 -19.69 -0.65
CA LEU A 95 16.71 -19.40 0.66
C LEU A 95 15.87 -20.00 1.79
N THR A 96 14.56 -19.80 1.74
CA THR A 96 13.66 -20.26 2.81
C THR A 96 12.20 -20.32 2.36
N GLU A 97 11.45 -21.17 3.04
CA GLU A 97 10.00 -21.19 3.04
C GLU A 97 9.45 -20.62 4.34
N MET A 98 8.29 -20.01 4.29
CA MET A 98 7.67 -19.45 5.47
C MET A 98 6.15 -19.42 5.38
N ARG A 99 5.49 -19.47 6.51
CA ARG A 99 4.06 -19.14 6.59
C ARG A 99 3.91 -17.62 6.46
N ALA A 100 3.11 -17.20 5.50
CA ALA A 100 2.87 -15.80 5.21
C ALA A 100 1.36 -15.54 5.01
N PRO A 101 0.56 -15.61 6.10
CA PRO A 101 -0.88 -15.40 5.99
C PRO A 101 -1.15 -13.97 5.49
N GLY A 102 -2.03 -13.89 4.50
CA GLY A 102 -2.38 -12.64 3.86
C GLY A 102 -3.50 -12.78 2.85
N ARG A 103 -3.75 -11.71 2.12
CA ARG A 103 -4.74 -11.64 1.04
C ARG A 103 -4.13 -10.99 -0.18
N GLY A 104 -4.30 -11.62 -1.35
CA GLY A 104 -3.91 -11.08 -2.64
C GLY A 104 -5.12 -10.48 -3.36
N ILE A 105 -5.03 -9.21 -3.72
CA ILE A 105 -6.07 -8.52 -4.47
C ILE A 105 -5.46 -7.38 -5.27
N SER A 106 -5.83 -7.29 -6.54
CA SER A 106 -5.34 -6.22 -7.39
C SER A 106 -5.81 -4.84 -6.93
N ARG A 107 -4.96 -3.83 -7.08
CA ARG A 107 -5.33 -2.44 -6.86
C ARG A 107 -6.40 -1.98 -7.86
N TRP A 108 -6.44 -2.60 -9.03
CA TRP A 108 -7.50 -2.41 -10.00
C TRP A 108 -8.89 -2.73 -9.41
N ARG A 109 -9.04 -3.89 -8.79
CA ARG A 109 -10.29 -4.34 -8.19
C ARG A 109 -10.55 -3.63 -6.86
N LEU A 110 -9.59 -3.63 -5.95
CA LEU A 110 -9.78 -3.11 -4.60
C LEU A 110 -10.09 -1.62 -4.57
N ASP A 111 -9.34 -0.79 -5.33
CA ASP A 111 -9.60 0.67 -5.37
C ASP A 111 -11.01 0.94 -5.92
N ASN A 112 -11.47 0.17 -6.92
CA ASN A 112 -12.81 0.29 -7.48
C ASN A 112 -13.92 -0.13 -6.50
N LEU A 113 -13.72 -1.24 -5.75
CA LEU A 113 -14.66 -1.68 -4.71
C LEU A 113 -14.79 -0.65 -3.58
N LEU A 114 -13.66 -0.09 -3.13
CA LEU A 114 -13.65 0.95 -2.11
C LEU A 114 -14.33 2.24 -2.62
N GLN A 115 -14.06 2.66 -3.85
CA GLN A 115 -14.70 3.82 -4.46
C GLN A 115 -16.21 3.63 -4.59
N GLY A 116 -16.66 2.47 -5.08
CA GLY A 116 -18.08 2.14 -5.17
C GLY A 116 -18.78 2.12 -3.80
N ARG A 117 -18.12 1.59 -2.76
CA ARG A 117 -18.64 1.62 -1.39
C ARG A 117 -18.73 3.04 -0.84
N PHE A 118 -17.71 3.88 -1.06
CA PHE A 118 -17.71 5.28 -0.64
C PHE A 118 -18.88 6.06 -1.24
N THR A 119 -19.10 5.95 -2.56
CA THR A 119 -20.22 6.62 -3.24
C THR A 119 -21.57 6.05 -2.84
N LYS A 120 -21.69 4.73 -2.61
CA LYS A 120 -22.91 4.10 -2.11
C LYS A 120 -23.32 4.61 -0.72
N LEU A 121 -22.37 5.03 0.10
CA LEU A 121 -22.61 5.67 1.40
C LEU A 121 -22.94 7.18 1.28
N GLY A 122 -23.06 7.73 0.10
CA GLY A 122 -23.37 9.13 -0.15
C GLY A 122 -22.13 10.05 -0.16
N GLY A 123 -20.92 9.51 -0.19
CA GLY A 123 -19.69 10.30 -0.31
C GLY A 123 -19.54 10.91 -1.70
N THR A 124 -19.03 12.14 -1.78
CA THR A 124 -18.80 12.85 -3.04
C THR A 124 -17.42 12.53 -3.60
N MET A 125 -17.37 11.88 -4.77
CA MET A 125 -16.12 11.57 -5.47
C MET A 125 -15.94 12.48 -6.69
N ILE A 126 -14.80 13.19 -6.73
CA ILE A 126 -14.42 14.04 -7.87
C ILE A 126 -13.13 13.50 -8.46
N THR A 127 -13.24 12.83 -9.60
CA THR A 127 -12.10 12.27 -10.34
C THR A 127 -11.48 13.30 -11.28
N SER A 128 -10.27 13.01 -11.79
CA SER A 128 -9.49 13.93 -12.65
C SER A 128 -9.32 15.31 -12.01
N SER A 129 -9.28 15.37 -10.67
CA SER A 129 -9.28 16.60 -9.90
C SER A 129 -8.20 16.60 -8.82
N ARG A 130 -7.69 17.76 -8.51
CA ARG A 130 -6.72 18.00 -7.44
C ARG A 130 -7.21 19.16 -6.58
N VAL A 131 -7.04 19.04 -5.28
CA VAL A 131 -7.31 20.09 -4.31
C VAL A 131 -6.00 20.53 -3.65
N GLY A 132 -5.89 21.80 -3.33
CA GLY A 132 -4.75 22.35 -2.58
C GLY A 132 -4.84 22.07 -1.08
N GLN A 133 -3.79 22.44 -0.36
CA GLN A 133 -3.76 22.38 1.09
C GLN A 133 -4.61 23.50 1.70
N ALA A 134 -5.53 23.13 2.57
CA ALA A 134 -6.36 24.05 3.31
C ALA A 134 -6.81 23.43 4.64
N GLN A 135 -7.41 24.21 5.52
CA GLN A 135 -8.13 23.70 6.68
C GLN A 135 -9.27 22.79 6.21
N GLY A 136 -9.48 21.66 6.88
CA GLY A 136 -10.45 20.65 6.48
C GLY A 136 -9.98 19.68 5.35
N VAL A 137 -8.77 19.86 4.80
CA VAL A 137 -8.21 18.99 3.74
C VAL A 137 -7.22 17.98 4.33
N ILE A 138 -7.62 16.71 4.42
CA ILE A 138 -6.74 15.58 4.79
C ILE A 138 -5.93 15.17 3.56
N TRP A 139 -4.61 15.13 3.71
CA TRP A 139 -3.70 14.83 2.61
C TRP A 139 -3.41 13.33 2.51
N ALA A 140 -4.01 12.67 1.50
CA ALA A 140 -3.86 11.25 1.16
C ALA A 140 -3.34 11.05 -0.27
N ALA A 141 -2.66 12.05 -0.85
CA ALA A 141 -2.23 12.07 -2.25
C ALA A 141 -1.05 11.13 -2.57
N GLY A 142 -0.70 10.25 -1.63
CA GLY A 142 0.41 9.32 -1.76
C GLY A 142 1.77 10.01 -1.59
N ARG A 143 2.81 9.31 -1.99
CA ARG A 143 4.17 9.81 -1.82
C ARG A 143 4.46 11.02 -2.70
N PRO A 144 5.27 11.99 -2.23
CA PRO A 144 5.73 13.09 -3.05
C PRO A 144 6.66 12.58 -4.18
N ARG A 145 6.61 13.24 -5.32
CA ARG A 145 7.55 12.96 -6.41
C ARG A 145 8.90 13.61 -6.08
N ARG A 146 9.90 12.76 -5.83
CA ARG A 146 11.28 13.20 -5.57
C ARG A 146 12.25 12.41 -6.43
N PRO A 147 13.39 12.97 -6.84
CA PRO A 147 14.46 12.23 -7.49
C PRO A 147 14.87 11.03 -6.61
N SER A 148 15.03 9.87 -7.21
CA SER A 148 15.48 8.66 -6.53
C SER A 148 16.18 7.76 -7.54
N SER A 149 17.12 6.97 -7.04
CA SER A 149 17.83 5.94 -7.80
C SER A 149 17.00 4.66 -8.02
N TRP A 150 15.73 4.64 -7.61
CA TRP A 150 14.88 3.45 -7.68
C TRP A 150 13.76 3.57 -8.71
N LEU A 151 13.48 2.46 -9.39
CA LEU A 151 12.41 2.29 -10.37
C LEU A 151 11.52 1.14 -9.93
N GLY A 152 10.25 1.39 -9.68
CA GLY A 152 9.24 0.36 -9.44
C GLY A 152 8.56 -0.02 -10.75
N LEU A 153 8.45 -1.32 -11.02
CA LEU A 153 7.79 -1.88 -12.19
C LEU A 153 6.80 -2.95 -11.75
N LYS A 154 5.65 -3.03 -12.44
CA LYS A 154 4.59 -3.99 -12.11
C LYS A 154 3.85 -4.40 -13.38
N CYS A 155 3.50 -5.68 -13.46
CA CYS A 155 2.47 -6.18 -14.38
C CYS A 155 1.72 -7.38 -13.75
N HIS A 156 0.62 -7.79 -14.36
CA HIS A 156 -0.03 -9.07 -14.07
C HIS A 156 0.39 -10.14 -15.09
N ALA A 157 0.25 -11.39 -14.69
CA ALA A 157 0.43 -12.55 -15.58
C ALA A 157 -0.70 -13.56 -15.37
N ARG A 158 -0.97 -14.35 -16.42
CA ARG A 158 -1.77 -15.57 -16.39
C ARG A 158 -0.89 -16.76 -16.75
N ASN A 159 -1.38 -17.96 -16.47
CA ASN A 159 -0.67 -19.21 -16.81
C ASN A 159 0.76 -19.26 -16.22
N LEU A 160 0.97 -18.60 -15.07
CA LEU A 160 2.22 -18.59 -14.32
C LEU A 160 2.07 -19.45 -13.07
N ARG A 161 2.68 -20.63 -13.08
CA ARG A 161 2.69 -21.50 -11.90
C ARG A 161 3.68 -20.95 -10.85
N LEU A 162 3.19 -20.77 -9.62
CA LEU A 162 4.00 -20.43 -8.46
C LEU A 162 4.19 -21.67 -7.57
N GLU A 163 5.34 -21.77 -6.91
CA GLU A 163 5.64 -22.81 -5.91
C GLU A 163 5.02 -22.50 -4.54
N ALA A 164 4.77 -21.21 -4.26
CA ALA A 164 4.08 -20.73 -3.06
C ALA A 164 3.05 -19.64 -3.46
N ASP A 165 2.21 -19.21 -2.53
CA ASP A 165 1.24 -18.14 -2.82
C ASP A 165 1.90 -16.78 -3.04
N LEU A 166 3.06 -16.59 -2.40
CA LEU A 166 3.94 -15.43 -2.56
C LEU A 166 5.37 -15.92 -2.82
N GLU A 167 6.02 -15.44 -3.86
CA GLU A 167 7.44 -15.66 -4.10
C GLU A 167 8.17 -14.32 -4.08
N MET A 168 9.28 -14.23 -3.36
CA MET A 168 10.15 -13.06 -3.33
C MET A 168 11.55 -13.44 -3.81
N PHE A 169 12.07 -12.68 -4.77
CA PHE A 169 13.42 -12.82 -5.29
C PHE A 169 14.21 -11.56 -4.98
N THR A 170 15.36 -11.74 -4.37
CA THR A 170 16.29 -10.65 -4.03
C THR A 170 17.58 -10.78 -4.82
N ALA A 171 18.10 -9.66 -5.28
CA ALA A 171 19.35 -9.60 -6.03
C ALA A 171 20.09 -8.28 -5.75
N PRO A 172 21.41 -8.20 -6.01
CA PRO A 172 22.13 -6.94 -5.91
C PRO A 172 21.49 -5.85 -6.79
N GLY A 173 20.95 -4.83 -6.16
CA GLY A 173 20.31 -3.69 -6.84
C GLY A 173 18.84 -3.88 -7.19
N GLY A 174 18.15 -4.88 -6.61
CA GLY A 174 16.71 -5.01 -6.80
C GLY A 174 16.10 -6.21 -6.12
N TYR A 175 14.78 -6.20 -6.06
CA TYR A 175 13.97 -7.35 -5.64
C TYR A 175 12.64 -7.33 -6.38
N VAL A 176 12.02 -8.48 -6.48
CA VAL A 176 10.70 -8.66 -7.09
C VAL A 176 9.88 -9.64 -6.27
N GLY A 177 8.60 -9.32 -6.10
CA GLY A 177 7.60 -10.20 -5.51
C GLY A 177 6.60 -10.65 -6.56
N LEU A 178 6.22 -11.93 -6.51
CA LEU A 178 5.14 -12.53 -7.26
C LEU A 178 4.07 -12.95 -6.26
N SER A 179 2.85 -12.48 -6.42
CA SER A 179 1.74 -12.77 -5.51
C SER A 179 0.53 -13.25 -6.29
N LYS A 180 -0.09 -14.35 -5.86
CA LYS A 180 -1.42 -14.72 -6.34
C LYS A 180 -2.41 -13.62 -6.00
N ILE A 181 -3.27 -13.28 -6.93
CA ILE A 181 -4.38 -12.35 -6.77
C ILE A 181 -5.66 -13.02 -7.31
N GLU A 182 -6.75 -12.29 -7.34
CA GLU A 182 -8.02 -12.79 -7.86
C GLU A 182 -7.93 -13.27 -9.33
N ASP A 183 -8.88 -14.10 -9.76
CA ASP A 183 -9.06 -14.62 -11.12
C ASP A 183 -7.85 -15.41 -11.64
N ASP A 184 -7.18 -16.17 -10.75
CA ASP A 184 -5.98 -16.98 -11.05
C ASP A 184 -4.83 -16.18 -11.70
N LYS A 185 -4.80 -14.87 -11.44
CA LYS A 185 -3.71 -14.00 -11.87
C LYS A 185 -2.59 -13.98 -10.85
N VAL A 186 -1.40 -13.68 -11.35
CA VAL A 186 -0.22 -13.37 -10.53
C VAL A 186 0.17 -11.92 -10.74
N ASN A 187 0.28 -11.17 -9.65
CA ASN A 187 0.90 -9.86 -9.68
C ASN A 187 2.41 -9.98 -9.58
N ILE A 188 3.13 -9.36 -10.47
CA ILE A 188 4.60 -9.28 -10.52
C ILE A 188 4.95 -7.83 -10.24
N CYS A 189 5.63 -7.57 -9.12
CA CYS A 189 6.00 -6.21 -8.74
C CYS A 189 7.42 -6.16 -8.19
N GLY A 190 8.27 -5.35 -8.82
CA GLY A 190 9.68 -5.23 -8.44
C GLY A 190 10.10 -3.78 -8.22
N LEU A 191 11.17 -3.62 -7.43
CA LEU A 191 11.89 -2.37 -7.22
C LEU A 191 13.35 -2.58 -7.64
N PHE A 192 13.81 -1.78 -8.59
CA PHE A 192 15.11 -1.91 -9.24
C PHE A 192 15.91 -0.62 -9.10
N GLN A 193 17.18 -0.74 -8.80
CA GLN A 193 18.10 0.40 -8.79
C GLN A 193 18.37 0.87 -10.21
N LYS A 194 18.24 2.16 -10.47
CA LYS A 194 18.59 2.78 -11.75
C LYS A 194 20.09 2.73 -11.95
N ARG A 195 20.60 1.67 -12.55
CA ARG A 195 21.96 1.56 -13.04
C ARG A 195 22.02 2.04 -14.47
N ARG A 196 23.24 2.30 -15.01
CA ARG A 196 23.41 2.71 -16.41
C ARG A 196 22.75 1.76 -17.40
N ALA A 197 22.82 0.44 -17.16
CA ALA A 197 22.19 -0.57 -17.99
C ALA A 197 20.66 -0.46 -18.03
N VAL A 198 20.01 -0.35 -16.85
CA VAL A 198 18.56 -0.16 -16.73
C VAL A 198 18.13 1.15 -17.39
N SER A 199 18.87 2.22 -17.21
CA SER A 199 18.58 3.53 -17.82
C SER A 199 18.74 3.50 -19.35
N ALA A 200 19.73 2.79 -19.88
CA ALA A 200 19.93 2.62 -21.32
C ALA A 200 18.82 1.77 -21.95
N ARG A 201 18.32 0.74 -21.24
CA ARG A 201 17.20 -0.09 -21.69
C ARG A 201 15.85 0.61 -21.57
N ALA A 202 15.64 1.42 -20.55
CA ALA A 202 14.41 2.20 -20.37
C ALA A 202 14.13 3.16 -21.55
N GLY A 203 15.16 3.54 -22.31
CA GLY A 203 15.00 4.29 -23.56
C GLY A 203 14.63 3.42 -24.78
N LYS A 204 14.84 2.08 -24.72
CA LYS A 204 14.67 1.16 -25.83
C LYS A 204 13.53 0.16 -25.60
N LEU A 205 13.27 -0.25 -24.35
CA LEU A 205 12.26 -1.22 -23.98
C LEU A 205 11.05 -0.49 -23.35
N LYS A 206 9.86 -0.98 -23.69
CA LYS A 206 8.58 -0.46 -23.17
C LYS A 206 7.80 -1.62 -22.54
N GLY A 207 6.78 -1.30 -21.77
CA GLY A 207 5.87 -2.29 -21.22
C GLY A 207 6.56 -3.37 -20.40
N THR A 208 6.08 -4.60 -20.51
CA THR A 208 6.60 -5.77 -19.79
C THR A 208 8.04 -6.10 -20.18
N GLY A 209 8.48 -5.77 -21.42
CA GLY A 209 9.87 -5.92 -21.85
C GLY A 209 10.86 -5.14 -20.99
N LEU A 210 10.46 -3.97 -20.43
CA LEU A 210 11.28 -3.22 -19.49
C LEU A 210 11.45 -3.97 -18.15
N LEU A 211 10.39 -4.61 -17.65
CA LEU A 211 10.46 -5.45 -16.45
C LEU A 211 11.40 -6.65 -16.64
N LEU A 212 11.26 -7.37 -17.75
CA LEU A 212 12.12 -8.52 -18.08
C LEU A 212 13.60 -8.08 -18.22
N GLY A 213 13.84 -6.95 -18.87
CA GLY A 213 15.17 -6.36 -18.97
C GLY A 213 15.77 -6.00 -17.61
N ALA A 214 14.98 -5.39 -16.71
CA ALA A 214 15.42 -5.04 -15.36
C ALA A 214 15.76 -6.29 -14.52
N LEU A 215 15.01 -7.38 -14.66
CA LEU A 215 15.31 -8.67 -14.01
C LEU A 215 16.66 -9.22 -14.46
N ARG A 216 16.93 -9.23 -15.77
CA ARG A 216 18.22 -9.68 -16.32
C ARG A 216 19.38 -8.83 -15.84
N ASP A 217 19.20 -7.52 -15.80
CA ASP A 217 20.23 -6.57 -15.30
C ASP A 217 20.52 -6.76 -13.80
N CYS A 218 19.58 -7.32 -13.02
CA CYS A 218 19.74 -7.67 -11.61
C CYS A 218 20.14 -9.13 -11.37
N SER A 219 20.66 -9.85 -12.40
CA SER A 219 21.06 -11.26 -12.28
C SER A 219 19.91 -12.23 -11.94
N LEU A 220 18.67 -11.89 -12.27
CA LEU A 220 17.48 -12.73 -12.15
C LEU A 220 17.02 -13.25 -13.52
N ALA A 221 17.98 -13.64 -14.37
CA ALA A 221 17.69 -14.11 -15.74
C ALA A 221 16.80 -15.37 -15.78
N ALA A 222 17.00 -16.31 -14.86
CA ALA A 222 16.14 -17.50 -14.75
C ALA A 222 14.67 -17.13 -14.52
N LEU A 223 14.42 -16.15 -13.62
CA LEU A 223 13.07 -15.65 -13.41
C LEU A 223 12.54 -14.92 -14.65
N ALA A 224 13.36 -14.10 -15.32
CA ALA A 224 12.93 -13.44 -16.56
C ALA A 224 12.51 -14.46 -17.63
N ASN A 225 13.27 -15.55 -17.82
CA ASN A 225 12.93 -16.61 -18.76
C ASN A 225 11.64 -17.35 -18.37
N ARG A 226 11.43 -17.61 -17.06
CA ARG A 226 10.17 -18.18 -16.55
C ARG A 226 8.97 -17.27 -16.86
N LEU A 227 9.13 -15.97 -16.72
CA LEU A 227 8.08 -14.99 -17.00
C LEU A 227 7.79 -14.84 -18.50
N GLU A 228 8.77 -15.04 -19.38
CA GLU A 228 8.57 -15.03 -20.83
C GLU A 228 7.69 -16.19 -21.32
N CYS A 229 7.62 -17.29 -20.57
CA CYS A 229 6.73 -18.42 -20.86
C CYS A 229 5.30 -18.19 -20.35
N ALA A 230 5.03 -17.11 -19.61
CA ALA A 230 3.72 -16.79 -19.09
C ALA A 230 3.01 -15.74 -19.97
N GLU A 231 1.70 -15.62 -19.82
CA GLU A 231 0.91 -14.59 -20.49
C GLU A 231 0.99 -13.28 -19.69
N LEU A 232 1.93 -12.40 -20.04
CA LEU A 232 2.06 -11.09 -19.41
C LEU A 232 1.01 -10.13 -19.95
N ASP A 233 0.27 -9.48 -19.05
CA ASP A 233 -0.77 -8.49 -19.38
C ASP A 233 -0.15 -7.10 -19.52
N GLU A 234 0.12 -6.68 -20.75
CA GLU A 234 0.65 -5.36 -21.10
C GLU A 234 -0.24 -4.21 -20.60
N SER A 235 -1.56 -4.40 -20.59
CA SER A 235 -2.51 -3.37 -20.14
C SER A 235 -2.40 -3.10 -18.65
N SER A 236 -1.91 -4.06 -17.89
CA SER A 236 -1.68 -3.97 -16.44
C SER A 236 -0.31 -3.39 -16.09
N PHE A 237 0.58 -3.23 -17.08
CA PHE A 237 1.91 -2.72 -16.85
C PHE A 237 1.87 -1.28 -16.32
N CYS A 238 2.62 -1.03 -15.27
CA CYS A 238 2.87 0.32 -14.79
C CYS A 238 4.28 0.45 -14.21
N GLY A 239 4.84 1.63 -14.38
CA GLY A 239 6.16 1.98 -13.88
C GLY A 239 6.13 3.27 -13.08
N VAL A 240 6.99 3.36 -12.08
CA VAL A 240 7.10 4.56 -11.27
C VAL A 240 8.52 4.77 -10.76
N ALA A 241 9.00 5.99 -10.85
CA ALA A 241 10.27 6.43 -10.30
C ALA A 241 10.06 7.23 -9.02
N GLY A 242 11.16 7.45 -8.27
CA GLY A 242 11.12 8.36 -7.13
C GLY A 242 10.63 7.73 -5.84
N PHE A 243 11.02 6.49 -5.54
CA PHE A 243 10.78 5.87 -4.24
C PHE A 243 11.68 6.49 -3.16
N GLN A 244 11.07 7.02 -2.12
CA GLN A 244 11.75 7.46 -0.91
C GLN A 244 10.95 6.95 0.29
N THR A 245 11.59 6.13 1.12
CA THR A 245 11.02 5.58 2.34
C THR A 245 11.17 6.54 3.51
N GLY A 246 10.43 6.31 4.58
CA GLY A 246 10.50 7.11 5.80
C GLY A 246 9.36 8.11 5.96
N LEU A 247 9.50 8.98 6.97
CA LEU A 247 8.57 10.07 7.24
C LEU A 247 8.62 11.12 6.14
N GLN A 248 7.46 11.57 5.70
CA GLN A 248 7.35 12.58 4.67
C GLN A 248 7.04 13.95 5.29
N GLY A 249 7.64 15.02 4.75
CA GLY A 249 7.28 16.40 5.06
C GLY A 249 5.99 16.82 4.34
N GLY A 250 5.31 17.89 4.79
CA GLY A 250 4.12 18.44 4.10
C GLY A 250 3.01 18.89 5.04
N PRO A 251 1.74 18.88 4.59
CA PRO A 251 0.61 19.37 5.37
C PRO A 251 0.47 18.72 6.74
N PRO A 252 -0.11 19.43 7.74
CA PRO A 252 -0.18 18.93 9.11
C PRO A 252 -1.05 17.67 9.26
N PHE A 253 -2.08 17.50 8.45
CA PHE A 253 -2.95 16.32 8.51
C PHE A 253 -2.74 15.42 7.27
N ARG A 254 -1.93 14.38 7.41
CA ARG A 254 -1.56 13.44 6.36
C ARG A 254 -1.81 12.00 6.75
N ILE A 255 -2.10 11.15 5.75
CA ILE A 255 -2.31 9.72 5.92
C ILE A 255 -1.69 8.91 4.76
N GLY A 256 -1.47 7.61 5.01
CA GLY A 256 -0.86 6.70 4.04
C GLY A 256 0.55 7.12 3.65
N ASP A 257 0.95 6.83 2.41
CA ASP A 257 2.29 7.14 1.88
C ASP A 257 2.61 8.65 1.90
N ALA A 258 1.61 9.51 2.02
CA ALA A 258 1.81 10.94 2.21
C ALA A 258 2.32 11.29 3.62
N ALA A 259 2.09 10.46 4.61
CA ALA A 259 2.60 10.60 5.97
C ALA A 259 3.90 9.83 6.16
N SER A 260 3.91 8.54 5.80
CA SER A 260 5.08 7.67 5.91
C SER A 260 5.03 6.53 4.91
N MET A 261 6.17 6.21 4.31
CA MET A 261 6.30 5.12 3.35
C MET A 261 7.27 4.06 3.86
N ILE A 262 6.78 2.84 4.06
CA ILE A 262 7.60 1.69 4.43
C ILE A 262 8.34 1.14 3.20
N PRO A 263 9.55 0.58 3.35
CA PRO A 263 10.22 -0.14 2.28
C PRO A 263 9.33 -1.21 1.64
N PRO A 264 9.13 -1.19 0.31
CA PRO A 264 8.12 -2.02 -0.36
C PRO A 264 8.32 -3.53 -0.21
N PHE A 265 9.56 -4.02 0.02
CA PHE A 265 9.85 -5.45 0.19
C PHE A 265 9.11 -6.10 1.37
N THR A 266 8.68 -5.31 2.35
CA THR A 266 7.96 -5.82 3.53
C THR A 266 6.55 -6.30 3.21
N GLY A 267 5.97 -5.89 2.07
CA GLY A 267 4.59 -6.17 1.70
C GLY A 267 3.53 -5.46 2.57
N ASN A 268 3.91 -4.51 3.43
CA ASN A 268 3.02 -3.91 4.43
C ASN A 268 2.45 -2.53 4.03
N GLY A 269 2.76 -2.02 2.84
CA GLY A 269 2.30 -0.69 2.43
C GLY A 269 0.77 -0.56 2.39
N MET A 270 0.06 -1.61 1.95
CA MET A 270 -1.40 -1.61 1.90
C MET A 270 -2.01 -1.65 3.31
N SER A 271 -1.48 -2.49 4.19
CA SER A 271 -1.91 -2.60 5.58
C SER A 271 -1.67 -1.28 6.34
N MET A 272 -0.49 -0.67 6.18
CA MET A 272 -0.19 0.62 6.76
C MET A 272 -1.10 1.74 6.24
N ALA A 273 -1.55 1.68 4.99
CA ALA A 273 -2.51 2.65 4.47
C ALA A 273 -3.86 2.56 5.20
N PHE A 274 -4.36 1.35 5.48
CA PHE A 274 -5.57 1.13 6.27
C PHE A 274 -5.38 1.55 7.73
N GLU A 275 -4.31 1.12 8.38
CA GLU A 275 -3.99 1.48 9.75
C GLU A 275 -3.78 3.00 9.93
N SER A 276 -3.19 3.67 8.92
CA SER A 276 -3.04 5.12 8.91
C SER A 276 -4.40 5.84 8.83
N ALA A 277 -5.34 5.30 8.05
CA ALA A 277 -6.72 5.81 8.00
C ALA A 277 -7.43 5.62 9.34
N GLU A 278 -7.24 4.47 10.00
CA GLU A 278 -7.80 4.21 11.34
C GLU A 278 -7.24 5.18 12.39
N CYS A 279 -5.91 5.42 12.41
CA CYS A 279 -5.27 6.39 13.30
C CYS A 279 -5.82 7.81 13.11
N ALA A 280 -6.27 8.15 11.91
CA ALA A 280 -6.81 9.46 11.58
C ALA A 280 -8.31 9.60 11.87
N LEU A 281 -9.04 8.49 12.07
CA LEU A 281 -10.50 8.47 12.14
C LEU A 281 -11.03 9.31 13.31
N GLU A 282 -10.61 9.03 14.54
CA GLU A 282 -11.10 9.77 15.71
C GLU A 282 -10.66 11.25 15.71
N PRO A 283 -9.39 11.60 15.38
CA PRO A 283 -9.03 13.00 15.17
C PRO A 283 -9.89 13.74 14.16
N ALA A 284 -10.18 13.13 13.03
CA ALA A 284 -11.04 13.72 11.99
C ALA A 284 -12.49 13.88 12.45
N LEU A 285 -13.04 12.89 13.17
CA LEU A 285 -14.37 12.96 13.78
C LEU A 285 -14.48 14.10 14.81
N ARG A 286 -13.48 14.28 15.66
CA ARG A 286 -13.46 15.37 16.64
C ARG A 286 -13.47 16.74 15.97
N TYR A 287 -12.68 16.90 14.89
CA TYR A 287 -12.71 18.12 14.09
C TYR A 287 -14.07 18.33 13.42
N ALA A 288 -14.60 17.32 12.73
CA ALA A 288 -15.89 17.39 12.04
C ALA A 288 -17.03 17.78 12.99
N ARG A 289 -16.97 17.35 14.25
CA ARG A 289 -17.95 17.65 15.30
C ARG A 289 -17.66 18.94 16.09
N GLY A 290 -16.70 19.76 15.64
CA GLY A 290 -16.32 20.99 16.32
C GLY A 290 -15.68 20.79 17.71
N ARG A 291 -15.19 19.57 18.01
CA ARG A 291 -14.59 19.22 19.32
C ARG A 291 -13.05 19.35 19.35
N ALA A 292 -12.45 19.69 18.22
CA ALA A 292 -11.02 19.95 18.08
C ALA A 292 -10.79 20.95 16.94
N SER A 293 -9.75 21.76 17.05
CA SER A 293 -9.24 22.56 15.95
C SER A 293 -8.58 21.66 14.88
N TRP A 294 -8.39 22.18 13.68
CA TRP A 294 -7.69 21.46 12.60
C TRP A 294 -6.25 21.10 12.97
N ALA A 295 -5.55 22.01 13.65
CA ALA A 295 -4.18 21.80 14.10
C ALA A 295 -4.08 20.67 15.14
N GLU A 296 -4.99 20.65 16.13
CA GLU A 296 -5.06 19.59 17.14
C GLU A 296 -5.37 18.23 16.51
N ALA A 297 -6.34 18.17 15.59
CA ALA A 297 -6.68 16.95 14.88
C ALA A 297 -5.51 16.41 14.07
N GLY A 298 -4.81 17.26 13.32
CA GLY A 298 -3.62 16.88 12.56
C GLY A 298 -2.47 16.38 13.43
N LYS A 299 -2.22 17.07 14.56
CA LYS A 299 -1.20 16.66 15.56
C LYS A 299 -1.55 15.31 16.19
N ALA A 300 -2.79 15.09 16.58
CA ALA A 300 -3.26 13.83 17.16
C ALA A 300 -3.13 12.66 16.17
N ALA A 301 -3.54 12.85 14.91
CA ALA A 301 -3.40 11.85 13.86
C ALA A 301 -1.93 11.49 13.59
N SER A 302 -1.04 12.49 13.54
CA SER A 302 0.39 12.30 13.38
C SER A 302 1.03 11.54 14.55
N ALA A 303 0.67 11.87 15.77
CA ALA A 303 1.15 11.20 16.98
C ALA A 303 0.71 9.73 17.02
N ALA A 304 -0.56 9.43 16.70
CA ALA A 304 -1.09 8.08 16.65
C ALA A 304 -0.36 7.22 15.59
N GLN A 305 -0.13 7.77 14.40
CA GLN A 305 0.62 7.09 13.34
C GLN A 305 2.09 6.84 13.74
N THR A 306 2.75 7.84 14.34
CA THR A 306 4.14 7.71 14.80
C THR A 306 4.26 6.63 15.86
N SER A 307 3.39 6.62 16.86
CA SER A 307 3.37 5.58 17.92
C SER A 307 3.17 4.17 17.32
N ARG A 308 2.23 4.03 16.37
CA ARG A 308 1.90 2.73 15.77
C ARG A 308 2.99 2.20 14.85
N PHE A 309 3.70 3.07 14.11
CA PHE A 309 4.59 2.66 13.03
C PHE A 309 6.08 2.76 13.34
N ALA A 310 6.51 3.45 14.41
CA ALA A 310 7.91 3.72 14.67
C ALA A 310 8.80 2.46 14.67
N ARG A 311 8.42 1.43 15.42
CA ARG A 311 9.18 0.16 15.52
C ARG A 311 9.25 -0.56 14.18
N ARG A 312 8.09 -0.68 13.50
CA ARG A 312 7.96 -1.30 12.16
C ARG A 312 8.84 -0.60 11.13
N MET A 313 8.81 0.73 11.09
CA MET A 313 9.61 1.54 10.18
C MET A 313 11.11 1.40 10.42
N THR A 314 11.55 1.39 11.68
CA THR A 314 12.96 1.19 12.04
C THR A 314 13.45 -0.18 11.58
N ALA A 315 12.72 -1.26 11.91
CA ALA A 315 13.07 -2.62 11.50
C ALA A 315 13.09 -2.76 9.96
N ALA A 316 12.07 -2.22 9.29
CA ALA A 316 11.99 -2.28 7.84
C ALA A 316 13.14 -1.54 7.14
N ASN A 317 13.55 -0.37 7.63
CA ASN A 317 14.66 0.38 7.05
C ASN A 317 16.01 -0.32 7.24
N LEU A 318 16.25 -0.93 8.42
CA LEU A 318 17.46 -1.73 8.67
C LEU A 318 17.52 -2.94 7.73
N LEU A 319 16.42 -3.70 7.61
CA LEU A 319 16.35 -4.86 6.72
C LEU A 319 16.50 -4.44 5.24
N HIS A 320 15.91 -3.32 4.84
CA HIS A 320 16.05 -2.80 3.48
C HIS A 320 17.51 -2.51 3.13
N GLY A 321 18.26 -1.90 4.04
CA GLY A 321 19.70 -1.69 3.87
C GLY A 321 20.47 -3.00 3.67
N LEU A 322 20.11 -4.07 4.40
CA LEU A 322 20.75 -5.38 4.27
C LEU A 322 20.44 -6.05 2.92
N ILE A 323 19.17 -6.09 2.50
CA ILE A 323 18.76 -6.82 1.29
C ILE A 323 19.06 -6.08 -0.02
N THR A 324 19.40 -4.80 0.03
CA THR A 324 19.70 -4.01 -1.17
C THR A 324 21.17 -3.85 -1.47
N ASN A 325 22.07 -4.22 -0.55
CA ASN A 325 23.51 -4.23 -0.80
C ASN A 325 24.07 -5.66 -0.93
N ALA A 326 25.15 -5.81 -1.70
CA ALA A 326 25.71 -7.13 -2.02
C ALA A 326 26.26 -7.88 -0.81
N ALA A 327 26.89 -7.17 0.15
CA ALA A 327 27.44 -7.79 1.36
C ALA A 327 26.33 -8.28 2.31
N GLY A 328 25.31 -7.44 2.51
CA GLY A 328 24.14 -7.81 3.31
C GLY A 328 23.38 -9.00 2.72
N LEU A 329 23.18 -9.05 1.39
CA LEU A 329 22.56 -10.20 0.73
C LEU A 329 23.36 -11.48 0.92
N LYS A 330 24.69 -11.43 0.82
CA LYS A 330 25.56 -12.61 1.08
C LYS A 330 25.39 -13.10 2.51
N LEU A 331 25.39 -12.18 3.49
CA LEU A 331 25.20 -12.52 4.91
C LEU A 331 23.82 -13.15 5.15
N VAL A 332 22.76 -12.50 4.70
CA VAL A 332 21.38 -12.98 4.82
C VAL A 332 21.22 -14.33 4.14
N GLY A 333 21.77 -14.50 2.93
CA GLY A 333 21.75 -15.77 2.21
C GLY A 333 22.50 -16.89 2.91
N ALA A 334 23.66 -16.61 3.54
CA ALA A 334 24.40 -17.59 4.32
C ALA A 334 23.62 -18.03 5.56
N LEU A 335 23.05 -17.07 6.30
CA LEU A 335 22.22 -17.36 7.49
C LEU A 335 20.96 -18.15 7.13
N ALA A 336 20.31 -17.82 6.02
CA ALA A 336 19.11 -18.52 5.56
C ALA A 336 19.41 -19.97 5.17
N ARG A 337 20.45 -20.19 4.36
CA ARG A 337 20.88 -21.56 3.95
C ARG A 337 21.37 -22.38 5.12
N GLY A 338 21.97 -21.75 6.15
CA GLY A 338 22.36 -22.41 7.39
C GLY A 338 21.23 -22.69 8.38
N GLY A 339 19.99 -22.24 8.10
CA GLY A 339 18.84 -22.36 9.00
C GLY A 339 18.85 -21.40 10.20
N PHE A 340 19.78 -20.42 10.22
CA PHE A 340 19.95 -19.48 11.34
C PHE A 340 19.17 -18.18 11.17
N LEU A 341 18.47 -17.97 10.05
CA LEU A 341 17.70 -16.74 9.85
C LEU A 341 16.35 -16.83 10.58
N PRO A 342 16.09 -15.97 11.58
CA PRO A 342 14.83 -16.00 12.35
C PRO A 342 13.69 -15.35 11.57
N VAL A 343 13.29 -15.94 10.44
CA VAL A 343 12.38 -15.33 9.45
C VAL A 343 11.04 -14.94 10.07
N GLN A 344 10.46 -15.78 10.92
CA GLN A 344 9.17 -15.47 11.56
C GLN A 344 9.28 -14.25 12.48
N THR A 345 10.36 -14.15 13.27
CA THR A 345 10.62 -12.98 14.11
C THR A 345 10.79 -11.71 13.27
N LEU A 346 11.54 -11.79 12.17
CA LEU A 346 11.72 -10.66 11.25
C LEU A 346 10.39 -10.23 10.59
N LEU A 347 9.55 -11.18 10.22
CA LEU A 347 8.20 -10.88 9.70
C LEU A 347 7.32 -10.19 10.76
N HIS A 348 7.39 -10.62 12.02
CA HIS A 348 6.65 -9.96 13.11
C HIS A 348 7.12 -8.53 13.37
N LEU A 349 8.43 -8.27 13.26
CA LEU A 349 8.99 -6.93 13.46
C LEU A 349 8.56 -5.92 12.38
N VAL A 350 8.23 -6.39 11.17
CA VAL A 350 7.82 -5.52 10.06
C VAL A 350 6.31 -5.57 9.80
N ARG A 351 5.54 -6.27 10.61
CA ARG A 351 4.07 -6.36 10.60
C ARG A 351 3.48 -5.72 11.86
#